data_0bbdc3c452a5d030998cf1a0c0222ca7
#
_entry.id   0bbdc3c452a5d030998cf1a0c0222ca7
#
_cell.length_a   1.000
_cell.length_b   1.000
_cell.length_c   1.000
_cell.angle_alpha   90.00
_cell.angle_beta   90.00
_cell.angle_gamma   90.00
#
_symmetry.space_group_name_H-M   'P 1'
#
loop_
_entity.id
_entity.type
_entity.pdbx_description
1 polymer ?
#
loop_
_entity_poly.entity_id
_entity_poly.type
_entity_poly.pdbx_seq_one_letter_code
_entity_poly.pdbx_strand_id
1 'polypeptide(L)'
;MKLVFATNNLHKLKEVQEMLSNTIEVLSLKDIGCFEDVEETETTLEGNARLKAAHITNNYGYNCFADDTGLEVDALNGKPGVFSARYGGEHGNSEKNMQKLLKELHGKANRKAQFRTAVALNLENKQYLFEGICEGEILEKKTGTGGFGYDPIFKPTEASASFAEMNSEEKNNISHRGIAIQKLVDFLLNL
;
A
#
# COMPACT_ATOMS: atom_id res chain seq x y z
N MET A 1 16.70 -9.38 -12.74
CA MET A 1 15.44 -9.04 -13.45
C MET A 1 15.12 -7.58 -13.19
N LYS A 2 14.58 -6.86 -14.20
CA LYS A 2 14.11 -5.46 -14.04
C LYS A 2 12.59 -5.46 -14.09
N LEU A 3 11.96 -4.80 -13.10
CA LEU A 3 10.51 -4.59 -13.04
C LEU A 3 10.19 -3.12 -12.79
N VAL A 4 9.18 -2.58 -13.45
CA VAL A 4 8.67 -1.25 -13.14
C VAL A 4 7.70 -1.36 -11.96
N PHE A 5 7.84 -0.48 -10.98
CA PHE A 5 6.81 -0.30 -9.96
C PHE A 5 5.93 0.90 -10.31
N ALA A 6 4.69 0.63 -10.73
CA ALA A 6 3.74 1.63 -11.19
C ALA A 6 3.12 2.39 -10.00
N THR A 7 3.89 3.28 -9.43
CA THR A 7 3.44 4.16 -8.34
C THR A 7 4.04 5.55 -8.45
N ASN A 8 3.22 6.59 -8.21
CA ASN A 8 3.65 7.97 -7.99
C ASN A 8 3.93 8.27 -6.51
N ASN A 9 3.66 7.32 -5.61
CA ASN A 9 3.91 7.48 -4.19
C ASN A 9 5.37 7.15 -3.85
N LEU A 10 6.18 8.19 -3.59
CA LEU A 10 7.60 8.05 -3.29
C LEU A 10 7.89 7.26 -2.00
N HIS A 11 6.98 7.27 -1.02
CA HIS A 11 7.14 6.46 0.20
C HIS A 11 7.00 4.98 -0.12
N LYS A 12 6.00 4.60 -0.92
CA LYS A 12 5.82 3.22 -1.38
C LYS A 12 7.01 2.75 -2.21
N LEU A 13 7.48 3.60 -3.15
CA LEU A 13 8.64 3.28 -3.99
C LEU A 13 9.87 2.99 -3.14
N LYS A 14 10.14 3.86 -2.15
CA LYS A 14 11.28 3.69 -1.24
C LYS A 14 11.18 2.38 -0.43
N GLU A 15 10.03 2.11 0.20
CA GLU A 15 9.81 0.86 0.95
C GLU A 15 10.07 -0.37 0.08
N VAL A 16 9.51 -0.39 -1.14
CA VAL A 16 9.67 -1.53 -2.06
C VAL A 16 11.12 -1.66 -2.57
N GLN A 17 11.79 -0.57 -2.87
CA GLN A 17 13.19 -0.60 -3.28
C GLN A 17 14.11 -1.13 -2.17
N GLU A 18 13.86 -0.75 -0.91
CA GLU A 18 14.60 -1.29 0.24
C GLU A 18 14.39 -2.80 0.38
N MET A 19 13.17 -3.30 0.22
CA MET A 19 12.86 -4.73 0.31
C MET A 19 13.45 -5.55 -0.84
N LEU A 20 13.52 -5.00 -2.05
CA LEU A 20 13.90 -5.73 -3.28
C LEU A 20 15.36 -5.50 -3.71
N SER A 21 16.10 -4.64 -3.05
CA SER A 21 17.43 -4.15 -3.45
C SER A 21 18.44 -5.25 -3.85
N ASN A 22 18.34 -6.44 -3.27
CA ASN A 22 19.24 -7.56 -3.51
C ASN A 22 18.69 -8.61 -4.50
N THR A 23 17.43 -8.47 -4.93
CA THR A 23 16.74 -9.50 -5.70
C THR A 23 16.32 -9.01 -7.08
N ILE A 24 15.79 -7.80 -7.16
CA ILE A 24 15.17 -7.23 -8.36
C ILE A 24 15.58 -5.77 -8.49
N GLU A 25 15.92 -5.33 -9.68
CA GLU A 25 16.08 -3.91 -10.01
C GLU A 25 14.70 -3.29 -10.22
N VAL A 26 14.27 -2.45 -9.27
CA VAL A 26 12.98 -1.77 -9.33
C VAL A 26 13.14 -0.42 -10.00
N LEU A 27 12.53 -0.28 -11.18
CA LEU A 27 12.43 0.98 -11.91
C LEU A 27 11.21 1.78 -11.46
N SER A 28 11.39 3.09 -11.34
CA SER A 28 10.29 4.02 -11.10
C SER A 28 9.57 4.38 -12.41
N LEU A 29 8.40 5.00 -12.32
CA LEU A 29 7.71 5.57 -13.49
C LEU A 29 8.58 6.61 -14.21
N LYS A 30 9.35 7.40 -13.45
CA LYS A 30 10.27 8.39 -14.01
C LYS A 30 11.38 7.76 -14.84
N ASP A 31 11.91 6.61 -14.43
CA ASP A 31 12.99 5.91 -15.13
C ASP A 31 12.57 5.43 -16.52
N ILE A 32 11.28 5.20 -16.73
CA ILE A 32 10.69 4.81 -18.01
C ILE A 32 10.04 5.97 -18.79
N GLY A 33 10.16 7.20 -18.29
CA GLY A 33 9.57 8.39 -18.91
C GLY A 33 8.04 8.49 -18.80
N CYS A 34 7.42 7.76 -17.85
CA CYS A 34 6.00 7.87 -17.55
C CYS A 34 5.78 8.97 -16.50
N PHE A 35 5.11 10.04 -16.90
CA PHE A 35 4.76 11.17 -16.04
C PHE A 35 3.25 11.32 -15.85
N GLU A 36 2.49 10.40 -16.40
CA GLU A 36 1.03 10.37 -16.30
C GLU A 36 0.59 9.83 -14.96
N ASP A 37 -0.57 10.31 -14.49
CA ASP A 37 -1.26 9.72 -13.34
C ASP A 37 -2.34 8.77 -13.86
N VAL A 38 -2.32 7.54 -13.41
CA VAL A 38 -3.35 6.55 -13.76
C VAL A 38 -4.51 6.72 -12.79
N GLU A 39 -5.65 7.18 -13.28
CA GLU A 39 -6.84 7.36 -12.47
C GLU A 39 -7.34 6.01 -11.93
N GLU A 40 -7.52 5.93 -10.61
CA GLU A 40 -8.03 4.75 -9.92
C GLU A 40 -9.57 4.74 -9.97
N THR A 41 -10.11 4.14 -11.02
CA THR A 41 -11.56 4.11 -11.30
C THR A 41 -12.26 2.85 -10.80
N GLU A 42 -11.51 1.85 -10.36
CA GLU A 42 -12.06 0.59 -9.88
C GLU A 42 -12.57 0.68 -8.44
N THR A 43 -13.48 -0.20 -8.11
CA THR A 43 -14.12 -0.26 -6.77
C THR A 43 -13.40 -1.19 -5.81
N THR A 44 -12.33 -1.86 -6.25
CA THR A 44 -11.53 -2.80 -5.46
C THR A 44 -10.04 -2.46 -5.54
N LEU A 45 -9.29 -2.81 -4.51
CA LEU A 45 -7.82 -2.66 -4.50
C LEU A 45 -7.18 -3.47 -5.63
N GLU A 46 -7.67 -4.69 -5.85
CA GLU A 46 -7.21 -5.57 -6.92
C GLU A 46 -7.43 -4.95 -8.30
N GLY A 47 -8.61 -4.36 -8.53
CA GLY A 47 -8.95 -3.68 -9.76
C GLY A 47 -8.01 -2.51 -10.05
N ASN A 48 -7.80 -1.63 -9.09
CA ASN A 48 -6.90 -0.49 -9.22
C ASN A 48 -5.43 -0.92 -9.43
N ALA A 49 -4.96 -1.94 -8.69
CA ALA A 49 -3.62 -2.49 -8.90
C ALA A 49 -3.44 -3.03 -10.33
N ARG A 50 -4.41 -3.81 -10.83
CA ARG A 50 -4.40 -4.33 -12.20
C ARG A 50 -4.45 -3.24 -13.25
N LEU A 51 -5.27 -2.23 -13.05
CA LEU A 51 -5.41 -1.09 -13.96
C LEU A 51 -4.08 -0.35 -14.10
N LYS A 52 -3.40 -0.06 -12.99
CA LYS A 52 -2.08 0.59 -12.99
C LYS A 52 -1.00 -0.25 -13.67
N ALA A 53 -0.94 -1.55 -13.36
CA ALA A 53 0.03 -2.45 -13.99
C ALA A 53 -0.23 -2.60 -15.50
N ALA A 54 -1.49 -2.74 -15.92
CA ALA A 54 -1.88 -2.84 -17.32
C ALA A 54 -1.55 -1.57 -18.12
N HIS A 55 -1.76 -0.39 -17.54
CA HIS A 55 -1.40 0.88 -18.17
C HIS A 55 0.07 0.91 -18.58
N ILE A 56 0.98 0.54 -17.68
CA ILE A 56 2.42 0.53 -17.96
C ILE A 56 2.79 -0.56 -18.97
N THR A 57 2.26 -1.76 -18.82
CA THR A 57 2.57 -2.83 -19.77
C THR A 57 2.10 -2.51 -21.18
N ASN A 58 0.89 -1.99 -21.32
CA ASN A 58 0.29 -1.72 -22.62
C ASN A 58 0.90 -0.51 -23.34
N ASN A 59 1.24 0.56 -22.60
CA ASN A 59 1.68 1.82 -23.21
C ASN A 59 3.19 1.95 -23.26
N TYR A 60 3.93 1.29 -22.37
CA TYR A 60 5.39 1.41 -22.26
C TYR A 60 6.13 0.08 -22.50
N GLY A 61 5.44 -1.06 -22.59
CA GLY A 61 6.01 -2.35 -22.96
C GLY A 61 6.88 -3.02 -21.88
N TYR A 62 6.79 -2.57 -20.62
CA TYR A 62 7.59 -3.14 -19.53
C TYR A 62 6.83 -4.21 -18.75
N ASN A 63 7.56 -5.21 -18.26
CA ASN A 63 7.10 -6.03 -17.16
C ASN A 63 6.95 -5.11 -15.93
N CYS A 64 5.80 -5.18 -15.28
CA CYS A 64 5.41 -4.17 -14.30
C CYS A 64 4.62 -4.79 -13.16
N PHE A 65 4.80 -4.27 -11.98
CA PHE A 65 3.87 -4.49 -10.87
C PHE A 65 3.35 -3.16 -10.33
N ALA A 66 2.16 -3.22 -9.75
CA ALA A 66 1.51 -2.09 -9.10
C ALA A 66 0.85 -2.55 -7.82
N ASP A 67 0.79 -1.68 -6.81
CA ASP A 67 0.02 -1.94 -5.60
C ASP A 67 -1.17 -0.97 -5.48
N ASP A 68 -2.23 -1.46 -4.86
CA ASP A 68 -3.22 -0.58 -4.24
C ASP A 68 -3.44 -1.02 -2.80
N THR A 69 -3.65 -0.04 -1.91
CA THR A 69 -3.68 -0.25 -0.47
C THR A 69 -4.86 0.48 0.14
N GLY A 70 -5.61 -0.22 0.99
CA GLY A 70 -6.68 0.33 1.80
C GLY A 70 -6.52 0.03 3.28
N LEU A 71 -6.97 0.98 4.09
CA LEU A 71 -7.26 0.79 5.50
C LEU A 71 -8.74 0.44 5.62
N GLU A 72 -9.06 -0.69 6.22
CA GLU A 72 -10.42 -1.16 6.41
C GLU A 72 -10.71 -1.21 7.91
N VAL A 73 -11.77 -0.51 8.36
CA VAL A 73 -12.13 -0.37 9.77
C VAL A 73 -13.50 -1.00 10.03
N ASP A 74 -13.55 -1.97 10.94
CA ASP A 74 -14.77 -2.75 11.23
C ASP A 74 -15.96 -1.87 11.60
N ALA A 75 -15.76 -0.95 12.55
CA ALA A 75 -16.83 -0.05 13.03
C ALA A 75 -17.34 0.94 11.98
N LEU A 76 -16.69 1.02 10.81
CA LEU A 76 -17.05 1.86 9.68
C LEU A 76 -17.41 1.03 8.43
N ASN A 77 -17.74 -0.25 8.61
CA ASN A 77 -18.10 -1.18 7.52
C ASN A 77 -17.04 -1.25 6.42
N GLY A 78 -15.77 -1.33 6.81
CA GLY A 78 -14.63 -1.44 5.91
C GLY A 78 -14.16 -0.11 5.30
N LYS A 79 -14.77 1.03 5.67
CA LYS A 79 -14.25 2.34 5.24
C LYS A 79 -12.96 2.66 6.01
N PRO A 80 -12.05 3.45 5.41
CA PRO A 80 -12.08 4.07 4.07
C PRO A 80 -11.86 3.13 2.88
N GLY A 81 -11.25 1.94 3.02
CA GLY A 81 -11.05 0.98 1.93
C GLY A 81 -10.28 1.60 0.75
N VAL A 82 -10.79 1.46 -0.48
CA VAL A 82 -10.19 2.03 -1.72
C VAL A 82 -10.10 3.56 -1.69
N PHE A 83 -10.82 4.24 -0.80
CA PHE A 83 -10.79 5.69 -0.64
C PHE A 83 -9.74 6.17 0.37
N SER A 84 -8.88 5.29 0.87
CA SER A 84 -7.92 5.61 1.94
C SER A 84 -7.04 6.82 1.64
N ALA A 85 -6.56 6.98 0.42
CA ALA A 85 -5.70 8.10 0.04
C ALA A 85 -6.43 9.46 -0.05
N ARG A 86 -7.77 9.46 -0.17
CA ARG A 86 -8.60 10.66 -0.37
C ARG A 86 -9.78 10.75 0.61
N TYR A 87 -9.71 10.03 1.72
CA TYR A 87 -10.82 9.92 2.68
C TYR A 87 -11.23 11.26 3.29
N GLY A 88 -10.27 12.15 3.54
CA GLY A 88 -10.47 13.53 4.01
C GLY A 88 -10.89 14.52 2.93
N GLY A 89 -11.07 14.06 1.67
CA GLY A 89 -11.47 14.87 0.51
C GLY A 89 -10.31 15.28 -0.40
N GLU A 90 -9.11 15.42 0.11
CA GLU A 90 -7.92 15.80 -0.66
C GLU A 90 -6.98 14.60 -0.80
N HIS A 91 -6.62 14.25 -2.05
CA HIS A 91 -5.74 13.12 -2.33
C HIS A 91 -4.36 13.32 -1.68
N GLY A 92 -3.89 12.29 -0.96
CA GLY A 92 -2.58 12.29 -0.33
C GLY A 92 -2.45 13.12 0.96
N ASN A 93 -3.52 13.81 1.39
CA ASN A 93 -3.48 14.59 2.64
C ASN A 93 -3.72 13.68 3.86
N SER A 94 -2.63 13.09 4.36
CA SER A 94 -2.66 12.15 5.49
C SER A 94 -3.28 12.77 6.75
N GLU A 95 -3.01 14.04 7.02
CA GLU A 95 -3.54 14.71 8.21
C GLU A 95 -5.08 14.81 8.15
N LYS A 96 -5.65 15.26 7.04
CA LYS A 96 -7.10 15.34 6.86
C LYS A 96 -7.75 13.95 6.88
N ASN A 97 -7.09 12.96 6.30
CA ASN A 97 -7.55 11.57 6.29
C ASN A 97 -7.64 11.01 7.71
N MET A 98 -6.59 11.17 8.51
CA MET A 98 -6.55 10.73 9.91
C MET A 98 -7.57 11.48 10.78
N GLN A 99 -7.66 12.80 10.65
CA GLN A 99 -8.63 13.62 11.42
C GLN A 99 -10.06 13.17 11.17
N LYS A 100 -10.45 12.92 9.90
CA LYS A 100 -11.79 12.42 9.57
C LYS A 100 -12.02 11.05 10.18
N LEU A 101 -11.05 10.13 10.05
CA LEU A 101 -11.18 8.79 10.60
C LEU A 101 -11.35 8.80 12.13
N LEU A 102 -10.52 9.56 12.84
CA LEU A 102 -10.60 9.68 14.29
C LEU A 102 -11.92 10.30 14.74
N LYS A 103 -12.43 11.29 14.00
CA LYS A 103 -13.74 11.91 14.26
C LYS A 103 -14.88 10.89 14.13
N GLU A 104 -14.86 10.06 13.08
CA GLU A 104 -15.90 9.05 12.84
C GLU A 104 -15.83 7.88 13.84
N LEU A 105 -14.65 7.64 14.43
CA LEU A 105 -14.44 6.64 15.47
C LEU A 105 -14.64 7.19 16.90
N HIS A 106 -14.94 8.48 17.04
CA HIS A 106 -15.15 9.06 18.36
C HIS A 106 -16.31 8.37 19.09
N GLY A 107 -16.07 7.92 20.31
CA GLY A 107 -17.06 7.20 21.13
C GLY A 107 -17.35 5.76 20.71
N LYS A 108 -16.67 5.22 19.68
CA LYS A 108 -16.80 3.81 19.29
C LYS A 108 -15.79 2.94 20.05
N ALA A 109 -16.29 1.88 20.71
CA ALA A 109 -15.45 0.92 21.43
C ALA A 109 -14.72 -0.03 20.49
N ASN A 110 -15.33 -0.44 19.37
CA ASN A 110 -14.67 -1.27 18.37
C ASN A 110 -13.74 -0.39 17.51
N ARG A 111 -12.46 -0.62 17.62
CA ARG A 111 -11.41 0.08 16.87
C ARG A 111 -10.61 -0.85 15.99
N LYS A 112 -11.06 -2.10 15.83
CA LYS A 112 -10.41 -3.09 14.97
C LYS A 112 -10.34 -2.59 13.54
N ALA A 113 -9.20 -2.80 12.94
CA ALA A 113 -8.92 -2.41 11.58
C ALA A 113 -7.87 -3.34 10.98
N GLN A 114 -7.78 -3.31 9.66
CA GLN A 114 -6.68 -3.94 8.94
C GLN A 114 -6.20 -3.06 7.81
N PHE A 115 -4.92 -3.07 7.55
CA PHE A 115 -4.39 -2.68 6.25
C PHE A 115 -4.38 -3.86 5.30
N ARG A 116 -4.82 -3.62 4.07
CA ARG A 116 -4.77 -4.60 3.00
C ARG A 116 -4.11 -4.00 1.76
N THR A 117 -3.19 -4.74 1.17
CA THR A 117 -2.52 -4.39 -0.09
C THR A 117 -2.74 -5.48 -1.10
N ALA A 118 -3.19 -5.11 -2.29
CA ALA A 118 -3.19 -5.95 -3.48
C ALA A 118 -2.02 -5.53 -4.39
N VAL A 119 -1.21 -6.49 -4.82
CA VAL A 119 -0.11 -6.29 -5.78
C VAL A 119 -0.43 -7.07 -7.04
N ALA A 120 -0.62 -6.37 -8.16
CA ALA A 120 -0.77 -6.97 -9.48
C ALA A 120 0.58 -6.95 -10.21
N LEU A 121 1.01 -8.11 -10.72
CA LEU A 121 2.21 -8.28 -11.53
C LEU A 121 1.82 -8.65 -12.95
N ASN A 122 2.28 -7.88 -13.94
CA ASN A 122 2.26 -8.25 -15.35
C ASN A 122 3.66 -8.69 -15.76
N LEU A 123 3.82 -9.98 -16.06
CA LEU A 123 5.08 -10.60 -16.44
C LEU A 123 4.85 -11.49 -17.65
N GLU A 124 5.59 -11.24 -18.74
CA GLU A 124 5.56 -12.07 -19.96
C GLU A 124 4.13 -12.34 -20.46
N ASN A 125 3.32 -11.29 -20.55
CA ASN A 125 1.91 -11.34 -20.96
C ASN A 125 0.96 -12.13 -20.05
N LYS A 126 1.41 -12.49 -18.85
CA LYS A 126 0.57 -13.09 -17.80
C LYS A 126 0.39 -12.11 -16.64
N GLN A 127 -0.77 -12.20 -16.00
CA GLN A 127 -1.08 -11.38 -14.84
C GLN A 127 -1.21 -12.26 -13.59
N TYR A 128 -0.57 -11.82 -12.52
CA TYR A 128 -0.59 -12.45 -11.21
C TYR A 128 -1.05 -11.45 -10.16
N LEU A 129 -1.59 -11.94 -9.04
CA LEU A 129 -2.07 -11.11 -7.94
C LEU A 129 -1.56 -11.69 -6.62
N PHE A 130 -1.07 -10.79 -5.77
CA PHE A 130 -0.60 -11.11 -4.42
C PHE A 130 -1.29 -10.18 -3.44
N GLU A 131 -1.58 -10.69 -2.26
CA GLU A 131 -2.24 -9.94 -1.21
C GLU A 131 -1.46 -10.03 0.09
N GLY A 132 -1.38 -8.91 0.79
CA GLY A 132 -0.88 -8.85 2.16
C GLY A 132 -1.87 -8.12 3.06
N ILE A 133 -2.08 -8.66 4.25
CA ILE A 133 -2.98 -8.13 5.28
C ILE A 133 -2.18 -7.96 6.56
N CYS A 134 -2.38 -6.83 7.22
CA CYS A 134 -1.88 -6.58 8.56
C CYS A 134 -3.05 -6.16 9.44
N GLU A 135 -3.45 -7.03 10.36
CA GLU A 135 -4.50 -6.75 11.33
C GLU A 135 -4.00 -5.84 12.46
N GLY A 136 -4.88 -5.02 13.01
CA GLY A 136 -4.54 -4.11 14.09
C GLY A 136 -5.73 -3.32 14.61
N GLU A 137 -5.44 -2.20 15.21
CA GLU A 137 -6.44 -1.28 15.74
C GLU A 137 -6.07 0.17 15.45
N ILE A 138 -7.10 1.03 15.41
CA ILE A 138 -6.92 2.48 15.31
C ILE A 138 -6.76 3.06 16.71
N LEU A 139 -5.66 3.73 16.94
CA LEU A 139 -5.39 4.44 18.20
C LEU A 139 -6.31 5.67 18.34
N GLU A 140 -6.54 6.12 19.56
CA GLU A 140 -7.35 7.32 19.82
C GLU A 140 -6.65 8.62 19.42
N LYS A 141 -5.32 8.61 19.41
CA LYS A 141 -4.45 9.74 19.06
C LYS A 141 -3.23 9.28 18.29
N LYS A 142 -2.60 10.21 17.59
CA LYS A 142 -1.33 9.95 16.87
C LYS A 142 -0.21 9.63 17.83
N THR A 143 0.61 8.63 17.48
CA THR A 143 1.85 8.25 18.17
C THR A 143 2.95 8.06 17.14
N GLY A 144 4.17 8.46 17.47
CA GLY A 144 5.30 8.43 16.55
C GLY A 144 5.27 9.53 15.50
N THR A 145 6.36 9.64 14.75
CA THR A 145 6.58 10.70 13.74
C THR A 145 7.06 10.14 12.39
N GLY A 146 7.31 8.83 12.33
CA GLY A 146 7.76 8.16 11.11
C GLY A 146 6.61 7.72 10.21
N GLY A 147 6.96 7.02 9.13
CA GLY A 147 6.00 6.45 8.20
C GLY A 147 5.25 7.48 7.37
N PHE A 148 4.06 7.10 6.90
CA PHE A 148 3.16 7.94 6.10
C PHE A 148 1.71 7.47 6.21
N GLY A 149 0.78 8.25 5.65
CA GLY A 149 -0.64 7.86 5.64
C GLY A 149 -1.24 7.80 7.04
N TYR A 150 -1.75 6.65 7.41
CA TYR A 150 -2.39 6.38 8.70
C TYR A 150 -1.43 5.76 9.73
N ASP A 151 -0.15 5.61 9.42
CA ASP A 151 0.85 4.97 10.30
C ASP A 151 0.83 5.49 11.74
N PRO A 152 0.66 6.84 12.00
CA PRO A 152 0.63 7.35 13.36
C PRO A 152 -0.58 6.91 14.22
N ILE A 153 -1.63 6.40 13.61
CA ILE A 153 -2.85 5.98 14.30
C ILE A 153 -3.15 4.48 14.15
N PHE A 154 -2.29 3.72 13.47
CA PHE A 154 -2.48 2.28 13.30
C PHE A 154 -1.44 1.50 14.11
N LYS A 155 -1.93 0.65 15.00
CA LYS A 155 -1.11 -0.27 15.79
C LYS A 155 -1.41 -1.71 15.35
N PRO A 156 -0.43 -2.44 14.78
CA PRO A 156 -0.59 -3.86 14.46
C PRO A 156 -0.90 -4.71 15.70
N THR A 157 -1.67 -5.78 15.52
CA THR A 157 -2.01 -6.72 16.61
C THR A 157 -0.77 -7.36 17.23
N GLU A 158 0.23 -7.65 16.40
CA GLU A 158 1.48 -8.32 16.82
C GLU A 158 2.52 -7.36 17.39
N ALA A 159 2.20 -6.05 17.52
CA ALA A 159 3.16 -5.04 17.96
C ALA A 159 2.63 -4.23 19.17
N SER A 160 3.56 -3.70 19.94
CA SER A 160 3.25 -2.79 21.05
C SER A 160 3.25 -1.31 20.64
N ALA A 161 3.72 -0.99 19.42
CA ALA A 161 3.92 0.35 18.90
C ALA A 161 3.12 0.56 17.62
N SER A 162 2.82 1.83 17.24
CA SER A 162 2.24 2.18 15.95
C SER A 162 3.26 1.98 14.83
N PHE A 163 2.80 1.90 13.57
CA PHE A 163 3.71 1.88 12.42
C PHE A 163 4.63 3.11 12.37
N ALA A 164 4.18 4.27 12.85
CA ALA A 164 4.99 5.48 12.87
C ALA A 164 6.10 5.51 13.94
N GLU A 165 6.07 4.57 14.89
CA GLU A 165 7.11 4.40 15.91
C GLU A 165 8.15 3.34 15.52
N MET A 166 7.89 2.55 14.46
CA MET A 166 8.77 1.50 13.96
C MET A 166 9.81 2.07 12.99
N ASN A 167 10.97 1.45 12.95
CA ASN A 167 11.90 1.66 11.85
C ASN A 167 11.41 0.92 10.57
N SER A 168 12.05 1.21 9.42
CA SER A 168 11.63 0.63 8.13
C SER A 168 11.70 -0.90 8.12
N GLU A 169 12.74 -1.50 8.72
CA GLU A 169 12.92 -2.95 8.76
C GLU A 169 11.82 -3.62 9.59
N GLU A 170 11.58 -3.12 10.80
CA GLU A 170 10.51 -3.61 11.67
C GLU A 170 9.15 -3.55 10.98
N LYS A 171 8.82 -2.41 10.37
CA LYS A 171 7.57 -2.23 9.64
C LYS A 171 7.47 -3.15 8.43
N ASN A 172 8.51 -3.26 7.61
CA ASN A 172 8.51 -4.08 6.40
C ASN A 172 8.31 -5.57 6.71
N ASN A 173 8.80 -6.07 7.84
CA ASN A 173 8.65 -7.46 8.24
C ASN A 173 7.20 -7.87 8.57
N ILE A 174 6.36 -6.94 9.01
CA ILE A 174 4.99 -7.24 9.47
C ILE A 174 3.90 -6.50 8.72
N SER A 175 4.24 -5.54 7.87
CA SER A 175 3.24 -4.72 7.19
C SER A 175 2.54 -5.49 6.05
N HIS A 176 1.32 -5.08 5.76
CA HIS A 176 0.53 -5.51 4.60
C HIS A 176 1.32 -5.48 3.30
N ARG A 177 2.08 -4.38 3.04
CA ARG A 177 2.93 -4.27 1.84
C ARG A 177 4.11 -5.21 1.91
N GLY A 178 4.79 -5.31 3.05
CA GLY A 178 5.89 -6.26 3.24
C GLY A 178 5.47 -7.70 2.95
N ILE A 179 4.33 -8.12 3.49
CA ILE A 179 3.75 -9.45 3.25
C ILE A 179 3.43 -9.67 1.76
N ALA A 180 2.78 -8.69 1.10
CA ALA A 180 2.43 -8.82 -0.32
C ALA A 180 3.67 -8.87 -1.22
N ILE A 181 4.68 -8.04 -0.95
CA ILE A 181 5.95 -8.00 -1.70
C ILE A 181 6.75 -9.27 -1.46
N GLN A 182 6.76 -9.83 -0.25
CA GLN A 182 7.44 -11.11 0.01
C GLN A 182 6.83 -12.24 -0.84
N LYS A 183 5.50 -12.30 -0.96
CA LYS A 183 4.82 -13.27 -1.84
C LYS A 183 5.19 -13.08 -3.31
N LEU A 184 5.33 -11.84 -3.77
CA LEU A 184 5.82 -11.51 -5.11
C LEU A 184 7.25 -12.03 -5.31
N VAL A 185 8.15 -11.79 -4.35
CA VAL A 185 9.54 -12.26 -4.39
C VAL A 185 9.61 -13.78 -4.45
N ASP A 186 8.89 -14.45 -3.55
CA ASP A 186 8.85 -15.92 -3.49
C ASP A 186 8.35 -16.51 -4.81
N PHE A 187 7.36 -15.90 -5.43
CA PHE A 187 6.88 -16.29 -6.76
C PHE A 187 7.97 -16.12 -7.83
N LEU A 188 8.66 -14.98 -7.87
CA LEU A 188 9.69 -14.69 -8.87
C LEU A 188 10.95 -15.56 -8.72
N LEU A 189 11.27 -16.00 -7.51
CA LEU A 189 12.40 -16.91 -7.25
C LEU A 189 12.10 -18.35 -7.62
N ASN A 190 10.82 -18.72 -7.80
CA ASN A 190 10.38 -20.08 -8.17
C ASN A 190 9.91 -20.18 -9.64
N LEU A 191 10.17 -19.16 -10.46
CA LEU A 191 9.97 -19.20 -11.92
C LEU A 191 11.09 -19.94 -12.62
#